data_4dfe8eb1725a854490ed17dfffc4b420
#
_entry.id   4dfe8eb1725a854490ed17dfffc4b420
#
_cell.length_a   1.000
_cell.length_b   1.000
_cell.length_c   1.000
_cell.angle_alpha   90.00
_cell.angle_beta   90.00
_cell.angle_gamma   90.00
#
_symmetry.space_group_name_H-M   'P 1'
#
loop_
_entity.id
_entity.type
_entity.pdbx_description
1 polymer ?
#
loop_
_entity_poly.entity_id
_entity_poly.type
_entity_poly.pdbx_seq_one_letter_code
_entity_poly.pdbx_strand_id
1 'polypeptide(L)'
;SRIANHPLGNERVHYNDETCQKSFGIAHNYRLGMNYAFSKNHRLEVAYTGKWDKSCSNSNTAGSSESGMHNDSHEYLHNVDVNYSLPFGLNISGSYTNYRTPQQQKLDGTIYTNENTTETERNLTSGSEQTISKWMFTADQTHSLAHGWGLSYGVKGQFTSNKSYQNTLDKEGNILPNATSSVDINERIWNIYAGFSKQINKAISIEASVAAEQYHSPIWDKWRIYPSLNALWNINENHLLNLSFSSNSEFPSYWSTMSSVFYSSTYTEIHGNPDLKPYSNYNVNFMWQIKRRYTLMAFANLKPDYSVQMPYQPTDRMAVIMKETNFNYENSFGLQASAIFSAGKWLNGNVFAVGIYKHAKSDHFFDLPFNRKKLTATLGGTASIKLCQTQDLRLILNPFYQTKAIQGVYDISPIFRMNAKLQWSSHDGKWVLSLNGSKIF
;
A
#
# COMPACT_ATOMS: atom_id res chain seq x y z
N SER A 1 -6.77 11.50 -20.08
CA SER A 1 -8.14 12.04 -20.23
C SER A 1 -9.07 11.45 -19.18
N ARG A 2 -10.09 12.18 -18.75
CA ARG A 2 -11.16 11.76 -17.85
C ARG A 2 -12.49 11.99 -18.54
N ILE A 3 -13.34 10.99 -18.50
CA ILE A 3 -14.71 11.06 -19.02
C ILE A 3 -15.65 10.65 -17.88
N ALA A 4 -16.65 11.45 -17.59
CA ALA A 4 -17.67 11.16 -16.59
C ALA A 4 -19.05 11.68 -17.05
N ASN A 5 -20.10 11.04 -16.54
CA ASN A 5 -21.46 11.56 -16.61
C ASN A 5 -21.82 12.01 -15.20
N HIS A 6 -21.75 13.30 -14.94
CA HIS A 6 -21.97 13.88 -13.61
C HIS A 6 -23.46 14.16 -13.40
N PRO A 7 -24.10 13.64 -12.33
CA PRO A 7 -25.46 14.00 -11.96
C PRO A 7 -25.45 15.41 -11.37
N LEU A 8 -26.20 16.36 -11.97
CA LEU A 8 -26.38 17.72 -11.46
C LEU A 8 -27.87 18.00 -11.37
N GLY A 9 -28.42 18.02 -10.15
CA GLY A 9 -29.86 18.04 -9.95
C GLY A 9 -30.55 16.87 -10.62
N ASN A 10 -31.47 17.16 -11.56
CA ASN A 10 -32.20 16.17 -12.35
C ASN A 10 -31.54 15.86 -13.71
N GLU A 11 -30.45 16.51 -14.04
CA GLU A 11 -29.75 16.40 -15.31
C GLU A 11 -28.48 15.56 -15.19
N ARG A 12 -27.93 15.18 -16.35
CA ARG A 12 -26.60 14.56 -16.44
C ARG A 12 -25.72 15.41 -17.35
N VAL A 13 -24.66 15.94 -16.76
CA VAL A 13 -23.65 16.72 -17.48
C VAL A 13 -22.56 15.76 -17.95
N HIS A 14 -22.28 15.75 -19.24
CA HIS A 14 -21.16 15.02 -19.81
C HIS A 14 -19.86 15.80 -19.57
N TYR A 15 -18.97 15.25 -18.74
CA TYR A 15 -17.68 15.82 -18.42
C TYR A 15 -16.58 15.07 -19.15
N ASN A 16 -15.78 15.80 -19.91
CA ASN A 16 -14.62 15.23 -20.61
C ASN A 16 -13.47 16.23 -20.57
N ASP A 17 -12.35 15.83 -19.99
CA ASP A 17 -11.14 16.64 -19.98
C ASP A 17 -9.88 15.83 -20.29
N GLU A 18 -8.85 16.56 -20.69
CA GLU A 18 -7.51 16.05 -20.86
C GLU A 18 -6.53 16.89 -20.03
N THR A 19 -5.72 16.22 -19.21
CA THR A 19 -4.70 16.86 -18.38
C THR A 19 -3.32 16.48 -18.86
N CYS A 20 -2.50 17.47 -19.13
CA CYS A 20 -1.07 17.32 -19.38
C CYS A 20 -0.31 17.76 -18.15
N GLN A 21 0.51 16.86 -17.59
CA GLN A 21 1.33 17.16 -16.42
C GLN A 21 2.81 17.00 -16.73
N LYS A 22 3.59 17.99 -16.31
CA LYS A 22 5.06 17.95 -16.31
C LYS A 22 5.54 18.02 -14.87
N SER A 23 6.40 17.10 -14.50
CA SER A 23 6.96 17.05 -13.14
C SER A 23 8.48 16.99 -13.24
N PHE A 24 9.12 17.72 -12.33
CA PHE A 24 10.57 17.69 -12.12
C PHE A 24 10.82 17.45 -10.65
N GLY A 25 11.82 16.62 -10.33
CA GLY A 25 12.20 16.37 -8.94
C GLY A 25 13.66 15.99 -8.81
N ILE A 26 14.25 16.33 -7.68
CA ILE A 26 15.60 15.95 -7.28
C ILE A 26 15.48 15.33 -5.89
N ALA A 27 15.98 14.11 -5.74
CA ALA A 27 16.01 13.41 -4.46
C ALA A 27 17.45 13.03 -4.09
N HIS A 28 17.83 13.32 -2.87
CA HIS A 28 19.08 12.89 -2.26
C HIS A 28 18.76 11.93 -1.12
N ASN A 29 19.25 10.71 -1.22
CA ASN A 29 19.13 9.71 -0.17
C ASN A 29 20.53 9.36 0.31
N TYR A 30 20.74 9.36 1.62
CA TYR A 30 22.01 9.00 2.21
C TYR A 30 21.81 8.09 3.42
N ARG A 31 22.72 7.14 3.57
CA ARG A 31 22.74 6.21 4.68
C ARG A 31 24.16 6.04 5.19
N LEU A 32 24.30 6.21 6.50
CA LEU A 32 25.53 5.93 7.23
C LEU A 32 25.21 4.85 8.25
N GLY A 33 26.11 3.89 8.43
CA GLY A 33 25.87 2.82 9.39
C GLY A 33 27.16 2.27 9.95
N MET A 34 27.09 1.80 11.18
CA MET A 34 28.15 1.10 11.88
C MET A 34 27.58 -0.21 12.41
N ASN A 35 28.34 -1.29 12.21
CA ASN A 35 28.04 -2.60 12.78
C ASN A 35 29.27 -3.05 13.53
N TYR A 36 29.12 -3.25 14.84
CA TYR A 36 30.20 -3.71 15.70
C TYR A 36 29.82 -5.02 16.39
N ALA A 37 30.60 -6.07 16.10
CA ALA A 37 30.41 -7.38 16.71
C ALA A 37 31.39 -7.58 17.86
N PHE A 38 30.92 -7.57 19.08
CA PHE A 38 31.70 -7.88 20.28
C PHE A 38 32.01 -9.39 20.35
N SER A 39 31.08 -10.22 19.89
CA SER A 39 31.21 -11.66 19.73
C SER A 39 30.19 -12.17 18.71
N LYS A 40 30.14 -13.50 18.47
CA LYS A 40 29.23 -14.13 17.50
C LYS A 40 27.76 -13.74 17.68
N ASN A 41 27.31 -13.58 18.93
CA ASN A 41 25.91 -13.28 19.30
C ASN A 41 25.79 -11.97 20.09
N HIS A 42 26.80 -11.09 20.02
CA HIS A 42 26.81 -9.81 20.73
C HIS A 42 27.17 -8.72 19.75
N ARG A 43 26.20 -7.94 19.31
CA ARG A 43 26.35 -6.99 18.21
C ARG A 43 25.60 -5.70 18.50
N LEU A 44 26.22 -4.60 18.10
CA LEU A 44 25.63 -3.27 18.06
C LEU A 44 25.58 -2.79 16.62
N GLU A 45 24.42 -2.37 16.17
CA GLU A 45 24.20 -1.77 14.87
C GLU A 45 23.61 -0.38 15.08
N VAL A 46 24.21 0.63 14.45
CA VAL A 46 23.69 1.99 14.42
C VAL A 46 23.59 2.43 12.99
N ALA A 47 22.45 2.95 12.57
CA ALA A 47 22.24 3.45 11.23
C ALA A 47 21.57 4.81 11.27
N TYR A 48 22.00 5.70 10.41
CA TYR A 48 21.34 6.95 10.10
C TYR A 48 20.91 6.94 8.64
N THR A 49 19.64 7.24 8.39
CA THR A 49 19.09 7.39 7.05
C THR A 49 18.51 8.79 6.92
N GLY A 50 18.88 9.47 5.85
CA GLY A 50 18.34 10.78 5.53
C GLY A 50 17.81 10.81 4.10
N LYS A 51 16.78 11.62 3.88
CA LYS A 51 16.23 11.95 2.57
C LYS A 51 15.97 13.43 2.50
N TRP A 52 16.37 14.02 1.40
CA TRP A 52 15.94 15.34 0.97
C TRP A 52 15.37 15.20 -0.44
N ASP A 53 14.15 15.67 -0.63
CA ASP A 53 13.47 15.64 -1.91
C ASP A 53 12.87 17.02 -2.18
N LYS A 54 12.98 17.46 -3.44
CA LYS A 54 12.29 18.63 -3.95
C LYS A 54 11.59 18.22 -5.22
N SER A 55 10.28 18.43 -5.30
CA SER A 55 9.50 18.18 -6.50
C SER A 55 8.64 19.38 -6.85
N CYS A 56 8.55 19.63 -8.14
CA CYS A 56 7.71 20.66 -8.72
C CYS A 56 6.89 20.04 -9.85
N SER A 57 5.61 20.33 -9.90
CA SER A 57 4.76 19.86 -10.98
C SER A 57 3.84 20.97 -11.48
N ASN A 58 3.69 21.02 -12.82
CA ASN A 58 2.74 21.88 -13.51
C ASN A 58 1.77 20.98 -14.27
N SER A 59 0.49 21.18 -14.08
CA SER A 59 -0.54 20.50 -14.86
C SER A 59 -1.50 21.51 -15.49
N ASN A 60 -1.81 21.28 -16.76
CA ASN A 60 -2.80 22.05 -17.51
C ASN A 60 -3.89 21.10 -17.95
N THR A 61 -5.13 21.47 -17.70
CA THR A 61 -6.33 20.73 -18.07
C THR A 61 -7.12 21.53 -19.10
N ALA A 62 -7.65 20.85 -20.10
CA ALA A 62 -8.51 21.44 -21.13
C ALA A 62 -9.68 20.49 -21.44
N GLY A 63 -10.85 21.06 -21.75
CA GLY A 63 -12.09 20.34 -22.05
C GLY A 63 -13.29 20.90 -21.30
N SER A 64 -14.02 20.05 -20.60
CA SER A 64 -15.12 20.48 -19.71
C SER A 64 -14.64 21.29 -18.50
N SER A 65 -13.35 21.28 -18.21
CA SER A 65 -12.70 22.24 -17.35
C SER A 65 -11.43 22.79 -18.00
N GLU A 66 -11.13 24.05 -17.71
CA GLU A 66 -9.85 24.67 -18.05
C GLU A 66 -9.15 25.03 -16.76
N SER A 67 -7.93 24.52 -16.53
CA SER A 67 -7.20 24.86 -15.32
C SER A 67 -5.69 24.75 -15.49
N GLY A 68 -4.98 25.62 -14.75
CA GLY A 68 -3.57 25.51 -14.47
C GLY A 68 -3.34 25.19 -12.99
N MET A 69 -2.52 24.20 -12.69
CA MET A 69 -2.14 23.88 -11.32
C MET A 69 -0.62 23.80 -11.22
N HIS A 70 -0.09 24.48 -10.22
CA HIS A 70 1.33 24.45 -9.87
C HIS A 70 1.47 23.91 -8.44
N ASN A 71 2.34 22.92 -8.26
CA ASN A 71 2.64 22.36 -6.95
C ASN A 71 4.16 22.35 -6.74
N ASP A 72 4.61 22.88 -5.61
CA ASP A 72 5.94 22.72 -5.07
C ASP A 72 5.89 21.93 -3.77
N SER A 73 6.74 20.93 -3.65
CA SER A 73 6.82 20.09 -2.46
C SER A 73 8.27 19.81 -2.10
N HIS A 74 8.54 19.85 -0.82
CA HIS A 74 9.81 19.39 -0.23
C HIS A 74 9.53 18.26 0.75
N GLU A 75 10.46 17.33 0.86
CA GLU A 75 10.39 16.25 1.85
C GLU A 75 11.75 16.14 2.54
N TYR A 76 11.71 16.13 3.86
CA TYR A 76 12.86 15.93 4.73
C TYR A 76 12.60 14.74 5.63
N LEU A 77 13.49 13.75 5.60
CA LEU A 77 13.44 12.60 6.48
C LEU A 77 14.78 12.43 7.18
N HIS A 78 14.74 12.27 8.47
CA HIS A 78 15.87 11.89 9.30
C HIS A 78 15.45 10.70 10.16
N ASN A 79 16.18 9.61 10.05
CA ASN A 79 15.91 8.40 10.84
C ASN A 79 17.22 7.90 11.44
N VAL A 80 17.21 7.64 12.74
CA VAL A 80 18.29 6.98 13.48
C VAL A 80 17.75 5.68 14.04
N ASP A 81 18.42 4.57 13.74
CA ASP A 81 18.14 3.24 14.24
C ASP A 81 19.31 2.72 15.06
N VAL A 82 19.03 2.15 16.20
CA VAL A 82 19.99 1.46 17.06
C VAL A 82 19.45 0.07 17.37
N ASN A 83 20.22 -0.98 17.06
CA ASN A 83 19.89 -2.36 17.37
C ASN A 83 21.01 -2.97 18.18
N TYR A 84 20.69 -3.56 19.33
CA TYR A 84 21.62 -4.18 20.21
C TYR A 84 21.20 -5.61 20.53
N SER A 85 21.97 -6.58 20.03
CA SER A 85 21.77 -8.00 20.27
C SER A 85 22.71 -8.48 21.36
N LEU A 86 22.16 -9.16 22.34
CA LEU A 86 22.89 -9.70 23.51
C LEU A 86 23.06 -11.23 23.39
N PRO A 87 24.13 -11.78 23.97
CA PRO A 87 24.48 -13.21 23.81
C PRO A 87 23.41 -14.21 24.28
N PHE A 88 22.58 -13.80 25.25
CA PHE A 88 21.52 -14.65 25.81
C PHE A 88 20.18 -14.54 25.04
N GLY A 89 20.19 -13.95 23.83
CA GLY A 89 19.03 -13.91 22.93
C GLY A 89 18.11 -12.71 23.14
N LEU A 90 18.48 -11.71 23.95
CA LEU A 90 17.76 -10.45 24.06
C LEU A 90 18.21 -9.49 22.95
N ASN A 91 17.25 -8.96 22.22
CA ASN A 91 17.45 -7.89 21.25
C ASN A 91 16.71 -6.64 21.74
N ILE A 92 17.41 -5.52 21.75
CA ILE A 92 16.85 -4.22 22.10
C ILE A 92 17.03 -3.32 20.89
N SER A 93 15.97 -2.68 20.45
CA SER A 93 16.07 -1.68 19.39
C SER A 93 15.39 -0.37 19.78
N GLY A 94 15.95 0.72 19.26
CA GLY A 94 15.39 2.04 19.38
C GLY A 94 15.48 2.75 18.03
N SER A 95 14.45 3.48 17.66
CA SER A 95 14.50 4.35 16.48
C SER A 95 13.88 5.70 16.75
N TYR A 96 14.44 6.71 16.11
CA TYR A 96 13.87 8.05 16.06
C TYR A 96 13.72 8.47 14.61
N THR A 97 12.51 8.86 14.24
CA THR A 97 12.21 9.38 12.91
C THR A 97 11.68 10.80 13.03
N ASN A 98 12.25 11.72 12.25
CA ASN A 98 11.68 13.04 12.02
C ASN A 98 11.39 13.19 10.52
N TYR A 99 10.16 13.54 10.21
CA TYR A 99 9.66 13.73 8.84
C TYR A 99 8.99 15.09 8.74
N ARG A 100 9.31 15.84 7.69
CA ARG A 100 8.72 17.15 7.42
C ARG A 100 8.47 17.30 5.93
N THR A 101 7.25 17.73 5.57
CA THR A 101 6.87 17.94 4.17
C THR A 101 6.07 19.23 4.00
N PRO A 102 6.73 20.37 3.75
CA PRO A 102 6.07 21.59 3.32
C PRO A 102 5.67 21.49 1.84
N GLN A 103 4.47 21.97 1.53
CA GLN A 103 3.91 21.99 0.18
C GLN A 103 3.24 23.32 -0.10
N GLN A 104 3.32 23.77 -1.35
CA GLN A 104 2.58 24.92 -1.86
C GLN A 104 1.85 24.52 -3.14
N GLN A 105 0.61 24.90 -3.25
CA GLN A 105 -0.22 24.66 -4.40
C GLN A 105 -0.88 25.96 -4.85
N LYS A 106 -0.85 26.21 -6.15
CA LYS A 106 -1.66 27.22 -6.79
C LYS A 106 -2.55 26.55 -7.83
N LEU A 107 -3.85 26.79 -7.76
CA LEU A 107 -4.84 26.29 -8.69
C LEU A 107 -5.67 27.48 -9.21
N ASP A 108 -5.67 27.64 -10.52
CA ASP A 108 -6.52 28.61 -11.23
C ASP A 108 -7.31 27.82 -12.28
N GLY A 109 -8.65 27.88 -12.23
CA GLY A 109 -9.46 27.14 -13.22
C GLY A 109 -10.95 27.35 -13.11
N THR A 110 -11.62 26.91 -14.18
CA THR A 110 -13.05 27.04 -14.41
C THR A 110 -13.63 25.73 -14.87
N ILE A 111 -14.82 25.38 -14.39
CA ILE A 111 -15.61 24.23 -14.88
C ILE A 111 -16.76 24.80 -15.70
N TYR A 112 -16.99 24.20 -16.85
CA TYR A 112 -18.08 24.52 -17.77
C TYR A 112 -19.13 23.41 -17.72
N THR A 113 -20.41 23.81 -17.79
CA THR A 113 -21.52 22.89 -18.05
C THR A 113 -21.80 22.76 -19.56
N ASN A 114 -22.89 22.06 -19.91
CA ASN A 114 -23.45 22.04 -21.26
C ASN A 114 -23.63 23.50 -21.71
N GLU A 115 -23.25 23.82 -22.99
CA GLU A 115 -23.34 25.15 -23.58
C GLU A 115 -22.25 26.16 -23.15
N ASN A 116 -21.12 25.72 -22.62
CA ASN A 116 -20.01 26.59 -22.17
C ASN A 116 -20.42 27.64 -21.13
N THR A 117 -21.43 27.34 -20.31
CA THR A 117 -21.82 28.17 -19.19
C THR A 117 -20.88 27.88 -17.99
N THR A 118 -20.30 28.91 -17.39
CA THR A 118 -19.45 28.78 -16.23
C THR A 118 -20.25 28.29 -15.02
N GLU A 119 -19.92 27.13 -14.46
CA GLU A 119 -20.55 26.60 -13.25
C GLU A 119 -19.77 26.93 -12.00
N THR A 120 -18.45 26.82 -12.06
CA THR A 120 -17.59 26.99 -10.89
C THR A 120 -16.25 27.55 -11.29
N GLU A 121 -15.88 28.67 -10.72
CA GLU A 121 -14.53 29.22 -10.78
C GLU A 121 -13.78 28.84 -9.49
N ARG A 122 -12.56 28.32 -9.62
CA ARG A 122 -11.70 27.97 -8.49
C ARG A 122 -10.32 28.57 -8.70
N ASN A 123 -10.05 29.64 -7.99
CA ASN A 123 -8.74 30.29 -7.96
C ASN A 123 -8.29 30.31 -6.51
N LEU A 124 -7.29 29.51 -6.19
CA LEU A 124 -6.84 29.34 -4.83
C LEU A 124 -5.32 29.11 -4.71
N THR A 125 -4.80 29.52 -3.57
CA THR A 125 -3.43 29.24 -3.15
C THR A 125 -3.47 28.52 -1.81
N SER A 126 -2.85 27.36 -1.72
CA SER A 126 -2.79 26.55 -0.52
C SER A 126 -1.34 26.33 -0.08
N GLY A 127 -1.06 26.58 1.18
CA GLY A 127 0.18 26.17 1.86
C GLY A 127 -0.14 25.13 2.92
N SER A 128 0.61 24.05 2.92
CA SER A 128 0.48 22.99 3.92
C SER A 128 1.84 22.49 4.39
N GLU A 129 1.88 22.04 5.62
CA GLU A 129 3.06 21.36 6.15
C GLU A 129 2.63 20.27 7.12
N GLN A 130 3.31 19.14 7.06
CA GLN A 130 3.22 18.08 8.05
C GLN A 130 4.59 17.83 8.65
N THR A 131 4.64 17.78 9.97
CA THR A 131 5.83 17.40 10.74
C THR A 131 5.48 16.23 11.64
N ILE A 132 6.20 15.12 11.50
CA ILE A 132 6.03 13.91 12.30
C ILE A 132 7.33 13.63 13.03
N SER A 133 7.24 13.47 14.35
CA SER A 133 8.34 12.99 15.19
C SER A 133 7.90 11.68 15.85
N LYS A 134 8.64 10.60 15.60
CA LYS A 134 8.29 9.27 16.08
C LYS A 134 9.47 8.62 16.80
N TRP A 135 9.22 8.17 18.01
CA TRP A 135 10.08 7.30 18.80
C TRP A 135 9.53 5.90 18.82
N MET A 136 10.37 4.91 18.64
CA MET A 136 10.00 3.51 18.76
C MET A 136 11.06 2.74 19.54
N PHE A 137 10.63 1.89 20.43
CA PHE A 137 11.46 1.01 21.25
C PHE A 137 10.93 -0.40 21.18
N THR A 138 11.81 -1.39 21.05
CA THR A 138 11.46 -2.80 21.10
C THR A 138 12.44 -3.54 22.01
N ALA A 139 11.93 -4.52 22.74
CA ALA A 139 12.75 -5.48 23.47
C ALA A 139 12.16 -6.87 23.25
N ASP A 140 12.94 -7.75 22.63
CA ASP A 140 12.53 -9.08 22.21
C ASP A 140 13.45 -10.13 22.80
N GLN A 141 12.87 -11.17 23.37
CA GLN A 141 13.60 -12.29 23.93
C GLN A 141 13.14 -13.61 23.32
N THR A 142 14.10 -14.46 22.95
CA THR A 142 13.83 -15.80 22.43
C THR A 142 14.62 -16.82 23.22
N HIS A 143 13.96 -17.90 23.62
CA HIS A 143 14.55 -19.04 24.31
C HIS A 143 14.33 -20.32 23.51
N SER A 144 15.41 -21.06 23.31
CA SER A 144 15.34 -22.45 22.88
C SER A 144 15.25 -23.35 24.09
N LEU A 145 14.14 -24.05 24.23
CA LEU A 145 13.85 -24.93 25.36
C LEU A 145 14.09 -26.38 24.98
N ALA A 146 14.12 -27.27 26.01
CA ALA A 146 14.28 -28.69 25.79
C ALA A 146 13.18 -29.30 24.90
N HIS A 147 13.47 -30.44 24.27
CA HIS A 147 12.52 -31.22 23.46
C HIS A 147 11.95 -30.44 22.25
N GLY A 148 12.68 -29.45 21.67
CA GLY A 148 12.28 -28.72 20.52
C GLY A 148 11.16 -27.67 20.76
N TRP A 149 10.99 -27.22 21.98
CA TRP A 149 10.19 -26.05 22.33
C TRP A 149 11.00 -24.78 22.16
N GLY A 150 10.32 -23.73 21.74
CA GLY A 150 10.81 -22.35 21.74
C GLY A 150 9.80 -21.45 22.39
N LEU A 151 10.27 -20.41 23.06
CA LEU A 151 9.48 -19.35 23.66
C LEU A 151 10.01 -18.03 23.14
N SER A 152 9.13 -17.18 22.62
CA SER A 152 9.43 -15.80 22.23
C SER A 152 8.47 -14.85 22.93
N TYR A 153 8.96 -13.73 23.38
CA TYR A 153 8.12 -12.67 23.95
C TYR A 153 8.82 -11.33 23.82
N GLY A 154 8.05 -10.29 23.84
CA GLY A 154 8.60 -8.95 23.70
C GLY A 154 7.58 -7.87 23.95
N VAL A 155 8.10 -6.65 23.97
CA VAL A 155 7.34 -5.42 24.11
C VAL A 155 7.81 -4.41 23.07
N LYS A 156 6.87 -3.66 22.50
CA LYS A 156 7.11 -2.53 21.62
C LYS A 156 6.36 -1.32 22.16
N GLY A 157 7.06 -0.19 22.28
CA GLY A 157 6.49 1.12 22.54
C GLY A 157 6.71 2.05 21.36
N GLN A 158 5.69 2.79 20.95
CA GLN A 158 5.77 3.82 19.91
C GLN A 158 5.09 5.08 20.40
N PHE A 159 5.77 6.21 20.21
CA PHE A 159 5.28 7.53 20.57
C PHE A 159 5.41 8.42 19.33
N THR A 160 4.30 8.99 18.88
CA THR A 160 4.27 9.80 17.66
C THR A 160 3.64 11.15 17.99
N SER A 161 4.30 12.21 17.59
CA SER A 161 3.74 13.56 17.53
C SER A 161 3.60 13.96 16.07
N ASN A 162 2.39 14.28 15.64
CA ASN A 162 2.09 14.76 14.30
C ASN A 162 1.47 16.16 14.39
N LYS A 163 2.16 17.14 13.80
CA LYS A 163 1.69 18.50 13.62
C LYS A 163 1.48 18.75 12.14
N SER A 164 0.26 19.06 11.77
CA SER A 164 -0.10 19.30 10.38
C SER A 164 -0.93 20.56 10.29
N TYR A 165 -0.65 21.40 9.32
CA TYR A 165 -1.53 22.53 8.99
C TYR A 165 -1.73 22.60 7.48
N GLN A 166 -2.87 23.14 7.10
CA GLN A 166 -3.20 23.56 5.75
C GLN A 166 -3.90 24.90 5.83
N ASN A 167 -3.45 25.86 5.05
CA ASN A 167 -4.08 27.16 4.92
C ASN A 167 -4.33 27.45 3.44
N THR A 168 -5.58 27.67 3.10
CA THR A 168 -6.00 27.89 1.71
C THR A 168 -6.68 29.26 1.61
N LEU A 169 -6.24 30.04 0.66
CA LEU A 169 -6.71 31.39 0.36
C LEU A 169 -7.44 31.39 -0.99
N ASP A 170 -8.49 32.20 -1.10
CA ASP A 170 -9.13 32.53 -2.37
C ASP A 170 -8.30 33.53 -3.18
N LYS A 171 -8.83 33.95 -4.35
CA LYS A 171 -8.19 34.93 -5.24
C LYS A 171 -8.00 36.31 -4.58
N GLU A 172 -8.89 36.70 -3.70
CA GLU A 172 -8.87 37.95 -2.95
C GLU A 172 -7.94 37.90 -1.73
N GLY A 173 -7.41 36.72 -1.39
CA GLY A 173 -6.54 36.51 -0.22
C GLY A 173 -7.32 36.19 1.06
N ASN A 174 -8.63 35.92 1.01
CA ASN A 174 -9.41 35.51 2.16
C ASN A 174 -9.19 34.01 2.46
N ILE A 175 -9.22 33.68 3.74
CA ILE A 175 -9.10 32.29 4.18
C ILE A 175 -10.37 31.52 3.79
N LEU A 176 -10.21 30.35 3.17
CA LEU A 176 -11.27 29.38 2.92
C LEU A 176 -11.39 28.41 4.11
N PRO A 177 -12.40 28.60 5.02
CA PRO A 177 -12.47 27.83 6.26
C PRO A 177 -12.55 26.31 6.04
N ASN A 178 -13.29 25.87 5.03
CA ASN A 178 -13.46 24.43 4.69
C ASN A 178 -12.20 23.78 4.14
N ALA A 179 -11.26 24.57 3.64
CA ALA A 179 -9.98 24.11 3.10
C ALA A 179 -8.78 24.53 3.98
N THR A 180 -9.05 24.95 5.21
CA THR A 180 -8.04 25.35 6.20
C THR A 180 -8.20 24.46 7.44
N SER A 181 -7.11 23.89 7.92
CA SER A 181 -7.13 23.05 9.12
C SER A 181 -5.75 23.06 9.81
N SER A 182 -5.77 22.87 11.11
CA SER A 182 -4.58 22.66 11.93
C SER A 182 -4.84 21.52 12.90
N VAL A 183 -3.93 20.56 12.94
CA VAL A 183 -4.05 19.34 13.75
C VAL A 183 -2.76 19.13 14.51
N ASP A 184 -2.86 18.89 15.81
CA ASP A 184 -1.74 18.44 16.67
C ASP A 184 -2.19 17.15 17.36
N ILE A 185 -1.65 16.03 16.92
CA ILE A 185 -2.02 14.68 17.40
C ILE A 185 -0.80 14.05 18.04
N ASN A 186 -0.97 13.64 19.31
CA ASN A 186 -0.02 12.85 20.03
C ASN A 186 -0.58 11.43 20.22
N GLU A 187 0.17 10.44 19.81
CA GLU A 187 -0.23 9.04 19.83
C GLU A 187 0.78 8.20 20.58
N ARG A 188 0.30 7.15 21.21
CA ARG A 188 1.13 6.12 21.81
C ARG A 188 0.56 4.73 21.53
N ILE A 189 1.45 3.82 21.17
CA ILE A 189 1.11 2.43 20.95
C ILE A 189 1.99 1.60 21.86
N TRP A 190 1.36 0.72 22.65
CA TRP A 190 2.02 -0.33 23.38
C TRP A 190 1.60 -1.68 22.81
N ASN A 191 2.55 -2.51 22.49
CA ASN A 191 2.31 -3.86 22.00
C ASN A 191 3.14 -4.84 22.83
N ILE A 192 2.48 -5.83 23.43
CA ILE A 192 3.10 -6.90 24.19
C ILE A 192 2.72 -8.19 23.51
N TYR A 193 3.69 -9.06 23.26
CA TYR A 193 3.43 -10.34 22.65
C TYR A 193 4.14 -11.49 23.34
N ALA A 194 3.56 -12.69 23.21
CA ALA A 194 4.17 -13.95 23.58
C ALA A 194 3.83 -15.01 22.53
N GLY A 195 4.80 -15.88 22.25
CA GLY A 195 4.66 -16.95 21.29
C GLY A 195 5.40 -18.20 21.70
N PHE A 196 4.86 -19.34 21.32
CA PHE A 196 5.45 -20.65 21.51
C PHE A 196 5.68 -21.30 20.16
N SER A 197 6.82 -21.92 19.99
CA SER A 197 7.10 -22.78 18.85
C SER A 197 7.40 -24.21 19.32
N LYS A 198 7.02 -25.18 18.50
CA LYS A 198 7.29 -26.59 18.75
C LYS A 198 7.74 -27.27 17.47
N GLN A 199 8.96 -27.76 17.49
CA GLN A 199 9.42 -28.74 16.52
C GLN A 199 9.01 -30.12 17.02
N ILE A 200 7.89 -30.67 16.51
CA ILE A 200 7.36 -31.97 16.97
C ILE A 200 8.30 -33.09 16.53
N ASN A 201 8.76 -33.00 15.27
CA ASN A 201 9.76 -33.89 14.68
C ASN A 201 10.44 -33.15 13.49
N LYS A 202 11.31 -33.80 12.74
CA LYS A 202 11.98 -33.18 11.58
C LYS A 202 11.00 -32.72 10.48
N ALA A 203 9.79 -33.24 10.48
CA ALA A 203 8.80 -32.97 9.45
C ALA A 203 7.76 -31.91 9.88
N ILE A 204 7.47 -31.74 11.16
CA ILE A 204 6.38 -30.91 11.64
C ILE A 204 6.89 -29.84 12.60
N SER A 205 6.61 -28.58 12.28
CA SER A 205 6.78 -27.44 13.19
C SER A 205 5.50 -26.63 13.31
N ILE A 206 5.21 -26.16 14.49
CA ILE A 206 4.05 -25.32 14.81
C ILE A 206 4.57 -24.11 15.60
N GLU A 207 4.07 -22.94 15.26
CA GLU A 207 4.31 -21.70 15.96
C GLU A 207 2.97 -21.00 16.21
N ALA A 208 2.71 -20.61 17.45
CA ALA A 208 1.52 -19.88 17.83
C ALA A 208 1.93 -18.67 18.69
N SER A 209 1.37 -17.51 18.41
CA SER A 209 1.62 -16.31 19.19
C SER A 209 0.34 -15.49 19.38
N VAL A 210 0.36 -14.65 20.38
CA VAL A 210 -0.65 -13.64 20.62
C VAL A 210 0.04 -12.33 20.97
N ALA A 211 -0.43 -11.24 20.35
CA ALA A 211 -0.06 -9.89 20.73
C ALA A 211 -1.27 -9.15 21.27
N ALA A 212 -1.05 -8.35 22.34
CA ALA A 212 -2.02 -7.40 22.85
C ALA A 212 -1.49 -5.99 22.59
N GLU A 213 -2.27 -5.16 21.93
CA GLU A 213 -1.92 -3.81 21.55
C GLU A 213 -2.90 -2.81 22.13
N GLN A 214 -2.38 -1.79 22.82
CA GLN A 214 -3.10 -0.58 23.16
C GLN A 214 -2.70 0.51 22.19
N TYR A 215 -3.68 1.08 21.52
CA TYR A 215 -3.53 2.30 20.75
C TYR A 215 -4.28 3.44 21.43
N HIS A 216 -3.57 4.50 21.76
CA HIS A 216 -4.12 5.72 22.37
C HIS A 216 -3.80 6.92 21.48
N SER A 217 -4.86 7.65 21.12
CA SER A 217 -4.81 8.95 20.44
C SER A 217 -5.95 9.82 20.95
N PRO A 218 -6.06 11.11 20.58
CA PRO A 218 -7.21 11.94 20.95
C PRO A 218 -8.57 11.39 20.53
N ILE A 219 -8.61 10.53 19.49
CA ILE A 219 -9.85 9.98 18.92
C ILE A 219 -10.08 8.52 19.31
N TRP A 220 -9.02 7.76 19.70
CA TRP A 220 -9.14 6.34 20.03
C TRP A 220 -8.32 5.98 21.27
N ASP A 221 -8.92 5.14 22.10
CA ASP A 221 -8.22 4.48 23.22
C ASP A 221 -8.79 3.07 23.35
N LYS A 222 -8.12 2.11 22.70
CA LYS A 222 -8.61 0.72 22.62
C LYS A 222 -7.50 -0.29 22.70
N TRP A 223 -7.81 -1.40 23.39
CA TRP A 223 -7.03 -2.63 23.35
C TRP A 223 -7.51 -3.53 22.22
N ARG A 224 -6.59 -4.17 21.55
CA ARG A 224 -6.84 -5.21 20.55
C ARG A 224 -5.91 -6.39 20.76
N ILE A 225 -6.40 -7.59 20.40
CA ILE A 225 -5.66 -8.84 20.52
C ILE A 225 -5.46 -9.41 19.12
N TYR A 226 -4.22 -9.79 18.83
CA TYR A 226 -3.80 -10.30 17.52
C TYR A 226 -3.22 -11.71 17.68
N PRO A 227 -4.02 -12.76 17.54
CA PRO A 227 -3.50 -14.12 17.46
C PRO A 227 -2.86 -14.39 16.10
N SER A 228 -1.83 -15.23 16.09
CA SER A 228 -1.23 -15.80 14.91
C SER A 228 -0.90 -17.28 15.09
N LEU A 229 -0.92 -18.02 13.98
CA LEU A 229 -0.58 -19.44 13.93
C LEU A 229 0.15 -19.71 12.62
N ASN A 230 1.24 -20.47 12.69
CA ASN A 230 1.90 -21.02 11.52
C ASN A 230 2.21 -22.51 11.78
N ALA A 231 1.75 -23.37 10.88
CA ALA A 231 2.02 -24.80 10.95
C ALA A 231 2.64 -25.26 9.62
N LEU A 232 3.80 -25.86 9.68
CA LEU A 232 4.53 -26.39 8.54
C LEU A 232 4.62 -27.91 8.69
N TRP A 233 4.27 -28.63 7.63
CA TRP A 233 4.40 -30.07 7.57
C TRP A 233 5.10 -30.51 6.29
N ASN A 234 6.33 -30.96 6.41
CA ASN A 234 7.09 -31.65 5.36
C ASN A 234 6.70 -33.13 5.37
N ILE A 235 5.67 -33.52 4.62
CA ILE A 235 5.19 -34.89 4.58
C ILE A 235 6.30 -35.81 4.06
N ASN A 236 6.99 -35.37 3.00
CA ASN A 236 8.15 -35.99 2.41
C ASN A 236 8.87 -34.98 1.49
N GLU A 237 9.91 -35.40 0.77
CA GLU A 237 10.69 -34.54 -0.13
C GLU A 237 9.86 -33.89 -1.27
N ASN A 238 8.69 -34.47 -1.57
CA ASN A 238 7.81 -34.03 -2.65
C ASN A 238 6.59 -33.22 -2.16
N HIS A 239 6.25 -33.27 -0.88
CA HIS A 239 5.02 -32.67 -0.37
C HIS A 239 5.30 -31.83 0.89
N LEU A 240 5.06 -30.53 0.76
CA LEU A 240 5.10 -29.55 1.85
C LEU A 240 3.73 -28.92 2.00
N LEU A 241 3.19 -28.93 3.20
CA LEU A 241 1.98 -28.18 3.58
C LEU A 241 2.36 -27.05 4.52
N ASN A 242 1.72 -25.91 4.33
CA ASN A 242 1.80 -24.77 5.27
C ASN A 242 0.39 -24.23 5.50
N LEU A 243 0.01 -24.08 6.76
CA LEU A 243 -1.18 -23.36 7.19
C LEU A 243 -0.75 -22.18 8.02
N SER A 244 -1.19 -20.98 7.64
CA SER A 244 -0.94 -19.76 8.41
C SER A 244 -2.22 -18.99 8.66
N PHE A 245 -2.32 -18.43 9.85
CA PHE A 245 -3.30 -17.45 10.26
C PHE A 245 -2.56 -16.26 10.86
N SER A 246 -2.93 -15.05 10.46
CA SER A 246 -2.40 -13.82 11.07
C SER A 246 -3.51 -12.77 11.20
N SER A 247 -3.37 -11.92 12.19
CA SER A 247 -4.25 -10.77 12.38
C SER A 247 -3.45 -9.52 12.70
N ASN A 248 -3.92 -8.38 12.25
CA ASN A 248 -3.36 -7.06 12.53
C ASN A 248 -4.43 -5.97 12.39
N SER A 249 -4.12 -4.75 12.83
CA SER A 249 -4.90 -3.54 12.51
C SER A 249 -4.14 -2.64 11.56
N GLU A 250 -4.91 -1.97 10.71
CA GLU A 250 -4.45 -0.89 9.85
C GLU A 250 -5.05 0.43 10.35
N PHE A 251 -4.21 1.44 10.51
CA PHE A 251 -4.62 2.76 10.99
C PHE A 251 -4.74 3.73 9.82
N PRO A 252 -5.79 4.61 9.81
CA PRO A 252 -5.91 5.64 8.79
C PRO A 252 -4.68 6.56 8.77
N SER A 253 -4.38 7.12 7.60
CA SER A 253 -3.33 8.13 7.49
C SER A 253 -3.74 9.43 8.20
N TYR A 254 -2.78 10.20 8.68
CA TYR A 254 -3.07 11.49 9.31
C TYR A 254 -3.78 12.46 8.36
N TRP A 255 -3.44 12.45 7.08
CA TRP A 255 -4.11 13.26 6.06
C TRP A 255 -5.58 12.88 5.88
N SER A 256 -5.87 11.57 5.92
CA SER A 256 -7.25 11.09 5.77
C SER A 256 -8.14 11.49 6.95
N THR A 257 -7.56 11.76 8.13
CA THR A 257 -8.30 12.14 9.34
C THR A 257 -8.42 13.65 9.55
N MET A 258 -7.80 14.48 8.72
CA MET A 258 -7.95 15.93 8.78
C MET A 258 -9.37 16.35 8.37
N SER A 259 -9.91 17.40 8.96
CA SER A 259 -11.23 17.97 8.58
C SER A 259 -11.11 19.04 7.48
N SER A 260 -10.21 18.87 6.53
CA SER A 260 -9.97 19.84 5.45
C SER A 260 -10.25 19.26 4.07
N VAL A 261 -10.47 20.17 3.13
CA VAL A 261 -10.60 19.85 1.70
C VAL A 261 -9.31 20.24 0.99
N PHE A 262 -8.76 19.28 0.24
CA PHE A 262 -7.64 19.50 -0.66
C PHE A 262 -8.14 19.39 -2.12
N TYR A 263 -7.74 20.32 -2.97
CA TYR A 263 -8.14 20.33 -4.38
C TYR A 263 -7.08 19.67 -5.25
N SER A 264 -7.38 18.48 -5.76
CA SER A 264 -6.50 17.76 -6.69
C SER A 264 -6.64 18.24 -8.14
N SER A 265 -7.74 18.87 -8.47
CA SER A 265 -8.02 19.60 -9.71
C SER A 265 -9.23 20.50 -9.46
N THR A 266 -9.61 21.30 -10.46
CA THR A 266 -10.84 22.10 -10.40
C THR A 266 -12.09 21.25 -10.13
N TYR A 267 -12.14 20.03 -10.68
CA TYR A 267 -13.26 19.08 -10.54
C TYR A 267 -13.10 18.09 -9.40
N THR A 268 -11.90 17.88 -8.84
CA THR A 268 -11.66 16.83 -7.84
C THR A 268 -11.27 17.42 -6.50
N GLU A 269 -12.09 17.12 -5.50
CA GLU A 269 -11.90 17.47 -4.11
C GLU A 269 -11.48 16.23 -3.32
N ILE A 270 -10.47 16.32 -2.48
CA ILE A 270 -10.10 15.29 -1.52
C ILE A 270 -10.53 15.76 -0.14
N HIS A 271 -11.50 15.06 0.44
CA HIS A 271 -12.04 15.38 1.75
C HIS A 271 -11.42 14.47 2.81
N GLY A 272 -10.92 15.05 3.88
CA GLY A 272 -10.57 14.30 5.06
C GLY A 272 -11.81 13.80 5.80
N ASN A 273 -11.60 12.83 6.70
CA ASN A 273 -12.67 12.22 7.49
C ASN A 273 -12.19 11.95 8.92
N PRO A 274 -12.49 12.86 9.87
CA PRO A 274 -12.10 12.70 11.27
C PRO A 274 -12.71 11.46 11.97
N ASP A 275 -13.82 10.92 11.42
CA ASP A 275 -14.55 9.80 12.00
C ASP A 275 -13.98 8.42 11.56
N LEU A 276 -12.88 8.40 10.78
CA LEU A 276 -12.25 7.17 10.35
C LEU A 276 -11.82 6.32 11.52
N LYS A 277 -12.10 5.01 11.42
CA LYS A 277 -11.71 4.01 12.42
C LYS A 277 -10.62 3.12 11.85
N PRO A 278 -9.68 2.64 12.69
CA PRO A 278 -8.79 1.56 12.30
C PRO A 278 -9.59 0.31 11.96
N TYR A 279 -9.19 -0.40 10.91
CA TYR A 279 -9.82 -1.67 10.57
C TYR A 279 -8.94 -2.86 10.93
N SER A 280 -9.56 -4.00 11.18
CA SER A 280 -8.85 -5.24 11.43
C SER A 280 -8.69 -6.02 10.12
N ASN A 281 -7.60 -6.75 10.03
CA ASN A 281 -7.29 -7.61 8.89
C ASN A 281 -6.94 -9.00 9.40
N TYR A 282 -7.72 -10.01 8.99
CA TYR A 282 -7.53 -11.42 9.32
C TYR A 282 -7.19 -12.19 8.06
N ASN A 283 -6.02 -12.82 8.04
CA ASN A 283 -5.52 -13.56 6.90
C ASN A 283 -5.38 -15.04 7.25
N VAL A 284 -6.01 -15.89 6.45
CA VAL A 284 -5.83 -17.34 6.50
C VAL A 284 -5.22 -17.77 5.18
N ASN A 285 -4.13 -18.54 5.22
CA ASN A 285 -3.51 -19.10 4.03
C ASN A 285 -3.22 -20.58 4.25
N PHE A 286 -3.58 -21.38 3.28
CA PHE A 286 -3.20 -22.78 3.17
C PHE A 286 -2.42 -22.96 1.88
N MET A 287 -1.22 -23.50 1.95
CA MET A 287 -0.36 -23.78 0.82
C MET A 287 0.02 -25.27 0.78
N TRP A 288 -0.10 -25.86 -0.38
CA TRP A 288 0.41 -27.20 -0.68
C TRP A 288 1.40 -27.12 -1.84
N GLN A 289 2.65 -27.39 -1.55
CA GLN A 289 3.71 -27.51 -2.56
C GLN A 289 3.95 -28.97 -2.90
N ILE A 290 3.94 -29.29 -4.21
CA ILE A 290 4.08 -30.64 -4.75
C ILE A 290 5.31 -30.70 -5.63
N LYS A 291 6.24 -31.62 -5.32
CA LYS A 291 7.48 -31.87 -6.07
C LYS A 291 8.32 -30.61 -6.31
N ARG A 292 8.20 -29.59 -5.42
CA ARG A 292 8.83 -28.27 -5.59
C ARG A 292 8.50 -27.59 -6.92
N ARG A 293 7.50 -28.08 -7.62
CA ARG A 293 7.12 -27.67 -8.98
C ARG A 293 5.73 -27.10 -9.06
N TYR A 294 4.80 -27.64 -8.31
CA TYR A 294 3.41 -27.20 -8.28
C TYR A 294 3.08 -26.60 -6.93
N THR A 295 2.35 -25.50 -6.91
CA THR A 295 1.85 -24.91 -5.68
C THR A 295 0.35 -24.68 -5.83
N LEU A 296 -0.40 -25.20 -4.86
CA LEU A 296 -1.81 -24.90 -4.66
C LEU A 296 -1.95 -24.05 -3.40
N MET A 297 -2.72 -22.99 -3.46
CA MET A 297 -2.97 -22.13 -2.31
C MET A 297 -4.46 -21.79 -2.22
N ALA A 298 -5.00 -21.87 -1.01
CA ALA A 298 -6.30 -21.31 -0.66
C ALA A 298 -6.09 -20.21 0.36
N PHE A 299 -6.79 -19.08 0.20
CA PHE A 299 -6.66 -17.97 1.12
C PHE A 299 -7.99 -17.28 1.39
N ALA A 300 -8.10 -16.70 2.57
CA ALA A 300 -9.18 -15.81 2.96
C ALA A 300 -8.61 -14.56 3.63
N ASN A 301 -9.09 -13.39 3.19
CA ASN A 301 -8.79 -12.11 3.83
C ASN A 301 -10.11 -11.50 4.26
N LEU A 302 -10.26 -11.30 5.58
CA LEU A 302 -11.45 -10.72 6.18
C LEU A 302 -11.09 -9.36 6.77
N LYS A 303 -11.78 -8.32 6.31
CA LYS A 303 -11.50 -6.92 6.69
C LYS A 303 -12.79 -6.23 7.16
N PRO A 304 -13.21 -6.45 8.42
CA PRO A 304 -14.28 -5.64 9.01
C PRO A 304 -13.81 -4.19 9.17
N ASP A 305 -14.73 -3.24 9.07
CA ASP A 305 -14.50 -1.79 9.11
C ASP A 305 -13.48 -1.28 8.06
N TYR A 306 -13.30 -2.00 6.95
CA TYR A 306 -12.31 -1.68 5.91
C TYR A 306 -12.42 -0.24 5.45
N SER A 307 -11.34 0.53 5.57
CA SER A 307 -11.30 1.90 5.08
C SER A 307 -10.62 1.99 3.72
N VAL A 308 -11.21 2.80 2.85
CA VAL A 308 -10.69 3.04 1.51
C VAL A 308 -11.20 4.37 0.96
N GLN A 309 -10.36 5.08 0.23
CA GLN A 309 -10.73 6.29 -0.48
C GLN A 309 -11.48 5.94 -1.77
N MET A 310 -12.72 6.45 -1.89
CA MET A 310 -13.58 6.21 -3.04
C MET A 310 -14.18 7.52 -3.55
N PRO A 311 -14.49 7.61 -4.86
CA PRO A 311 -15.14 8.77 -5.44
C PRO A 311 -16.63 8.78 -5.14
N TYR A 312 -17.13 9.97 -4.93
CA TYR A 312 -18.56 10.29 -4.86
C TYR A 312 -18.82 11.54 -5.71
N GLN A 313 -19.89 11.53 -6.47
CA GLN A 313 -20.35 12.69 -7.26
C GLN A 313 -21.58 13.29 -6.60
N PRO A 314 -21.47 14.45 -5.93
CA PRO A 314 -22.63 15.13 -5.37
C PRO A 314 -23.56 15.65 -6.49
N THR A 315 -24.85 15.78 -6.18
CA THR A 315 -25.84 16.24 -7.17
C THR A 315 -26.08 17.75 -7.13
N ASP A 316 -25.49 18.44 -6.17
CA ASP A 316 -25.66 19.87 -5.92
C ASP A 316 -24.60 20.75 -6.60
N ARG A 317 -23.51 20.16 -7.05
CA ARG A 317 -22.41 20.87 -7.71
C ARG A 317 -21.53 19.97 -8.57
N MET A 318 -20.82 20.60 -9.51
CA MET A 318 -19.84 19.91 -10.36
C MET A 318 -18.55 19.59 -9.59
N ALA A 319 -18.50 18.42 -8.96
CA ALA A 319 -17.32 17.95 -8.24
C ALA A 319 -17.25 16.41 -8.19
N VAL A 320 -16.06 15.86 -8.04
CA VAL A 320 -15.84 14.50 -7.55
C VAL A 320 -15.16 14.59 -6.20
N ILE A 321 -15.85 14.13 -5.18
CA ILE A 321 -15.33 14.05 -3.82
C ILE A 321 -14.62 12.71 -3.65
N MET A 322 -13.32 12.75 -3.37
CA MET A 322 -12.51 11.61 -2.97
C MET A 322 -12.46 11.62 -1.45
N LYS A 323 -13.16 10.71 -0.80
CA LYS A 323 -13.18 10.61 0.67
C LYS A 323 -12.91 9.18 1.11
N GLU A 324 -12.02 9.03 2.08
CA GLU A 324 -11.83 7.75 2.75
C GLU A 324 -12.97 7.51 3.75
N THR A 325 -13.59 6.34 3.66
CA THR A 325 -14.71 5.95 4.52
C THR A 325 -14.55 4.51 4.97
N ASN A 326 -15.05 4.17 6.15
CA ASN A 326 -15.11 2.79 6.57
C ASN A 326 -16.31 2.11 5.93
N PHE A 327 -16.07 0.97 5.28
CA PHE A 327 -17.10 0.01 4.85
C PHE A 327 -17.47 -0.90 6.00
N ASN A 328 -18.64 -1.55 5.94
CA ASN A 328 -18.96 -2.60 6.90
C ASN A 328 -17.90 -3.72 6.84
N TYR A 329 -17.50 -4.09 5.61
CA TYR A 329 -16.38 -5.01 5.37
C TYR A 329 -15.99 -5.06 3.88
N GLU A 330 -14.76 -5.53 3.63
CA GLU A 330 -14.32 -6.09 2.35
C GLU A 330 -13.68 -7.46 2.60
N ASN A 331 -14.35 -8.53 2.23
CA ASN A 331 -13.87 -9.90 2.37
C ASN A 331 -13.46 -10.46 1.02
N SER A 332 -12.39 -11.25 0.99
CA SER A 332 -11.98 -11.97 -0.21
C SER A 332 -11.58 -13.42 0.11
N PHE A 333 -11.96 -14.33 -0.77
CA PHE A 333 -11.63 -15.75 -0.71
C PHE A 333 -11.02 -16.13 -2.04
N GLY A 334 -9.92 -16.85 -2.04
CA GLY A 334 -9.24 -17.18 -3.27
C GLY A 334 -8.62 -18.57 -3.30
N LEU A 335 -8.49 -19.07 -4.52
CA LEU A 335 -7.73 -20.27 -4.86
C LEU A 335 -6.68 -19.88 -5.90
N GLN A 336 -5.47 -20.34 -5.71
CA GLN A 336 -4.38 -20.17 -6.64
C GLN A 336 -3.73 -21.52 -6.96
N ALA A 337 -3.43 -21.72 -8.23
CA ALA A 337 -2.58 -22.79 -8.69
C ALA A 337 -1.41 -22.22 -9.48
N SER A 338 -0.22 -22.71 -9.26
CA SER A 338 0.95 -22.36 -10.07
C SER A 338 1.82 -23.57 -10.36
N ALA A 339 2.50 -23.52 -11.50
CA ALA A 339 3.40 -24.58 -11.94
C ALA A 339 4.65 -23.99 -12.58
N ILE A 340 5.80 -24.55 -12.25
CA ILE A 340 7.06 -24.34 -12.97
C ILE A 340 7.17 -25.40 -14.03
N PHE A 341 7.52 -25.02 -15.26
CA PHE A 341 7.69 -25.94 -16.36
C PHE A 341 9.03 -25.75 -17.06
N SER A 342 9.53 -26.83 -17.66
CA SER A 342 10.70 -26.79 -18.52
C SER A 342 10.56 -27.84 -19.60
N ALA A 343 10.93 -27.50 -20.85
CA ALA A 343 11.01 -28.42 -21.98
C ALA A 343 12.42 -28.34 -22.55
N GLY A 344 13.20 -29.39 -22.29
CA GLY A 344 14.61 -29.43 -22.67
C GLY A 344 15.40 -28.24 -22.11
N LYS A 345 16.37 -27.74 -22.89
CA LYS A 345 17.22 -26.60 -22.56
C LYS A 345 16.71 -25.28 -23.18
N TRP A 346 15.65 -25.36 -24.01
CA TRP A 346 15.19 -24.22 -24.80
C TRP A 346 14.01 -23.46 -24.21
N LEU A 347 13.20 -24.07 -23.35
CA LEU A 347 12.04 -23.46 -22.76
C LEU A 347 11.98 -23.71 -21.25
N ASN A 348 11.85 -22.67 -20.47
CA ASN A 348 11.53 -22.75 -19.06
C ASN A 348 10.59 -21.58 -18.67
N GLY A 349 9.87 -21.76 -17.61
CA GLY A 349 8.95 -20.73 -17.14
C GLY A 349 8.08 -21.16 -16.00
N ASN A 350 7.11 -20.32 -15.70
CA ASN A 350 6.06 -20.58 -14.74
C ASN A 350 4.72 -20.08 -15.27
N VAL A 351 3.67 -20.70 -14.81
CA VAL A 351 2.28 -20.29 -15.07
C VAL A 351 1.52 -20.29 -13.77
N PHE A 352 0.58 -19.37 -13.63
CA PHE A 352 -0.34 -19.34 -12.50
C PHE A 352 -1.77 -18.99 -12.93
N ALA A 353 -2.71 -19.50 -12.15
CA ALA A 353 -4.13 -19.17 -12.23
C ALA A 353 -4.62 -18.82 -10.82
N VAL A 354 -5.36 -17.74 -10.68
CA VAL A 354 -5.95 -17.29 -9.41
C VAL A 354 -7.42 -16.99 -9.63
N GLY A 355 -8.28 -17.57 -8.80
CA GLY A 355 -9.69 -17.20 -8.69
C GLY A 355 -9.94 -16.50 -7.37
N ILE A 356 -10.53 -15.31 -7.38
CA ILE A 356 -10.83 -14.52 -6.17
C ILE A 356 -12.30 -14.15 -6.16
N TYR A 357 -13.01 -14.58 -5.14
CA TYR A 357 -14.34 -14.08 -4.82
C TYR A 357 -14.22 -12.94 -3.82
N LYS A 358 -14.64 -11.75 -4.22
CA LYS A 358 -14.65 -10.54 -3.39
C LYS A 358 -16.07 -10.16 -3.02
N HIS A 359 -16.28 -9.77 -1.76
CA HIS A 359 -17.53 -9.25 -1.25
C HIS A 359 -17.26 -7.98 -0.44
N ALA A 360 -17.75 -6.84 -0.93
CA ALA A 360 -17.65 -5.53 -0.31
C ALA A 360 -19.05 -4.98 0.00
N LYS A 361 -19.25 -4.49 1.23
CA LYS A 361 -20.52 -3.90 1.68
C LYS A 361 -20.26 -2.61 2.43
N SER A 362 -21.07 -1.59 2.15
CA SER A 362 -21.18 -0.37 2.94
C SER A 362 -22.64 0.07 3.01
N ASP A 363 -23.14 0.26 4.24
CA ASP A 363 -24.47 0.82 4.48
C ASP A 363 -24.41 2.35 4.65
N HIS A 364 -23.20 2.93 4.74
CA HIS A 364 -22.94 4.33 5.09
C HIS A 364 -22.00 5.05 4.10
N PHE A 365 -21.93 4.58 2.85
CA PHE A 365 -21.16 5.27 1.83
C PHE A 365 -22.00 6.42 1.27
N PHE A 366 -21.84 7.61 1.83
CA PHE A 366 -22.66 8.77 1.55
C PHE A 366 -24.16 8.41 1.56
N ASP A 367 -24.89 8.75 0.49
CA ASP A 367 -26.30 8.37 0.24
C ASP A 367 -26.45 7.15 -0.67
N LEU A 368 -25.35 6.45 -1.00
CA LEU A 368 -25.29 5.32 -1.94
C LEU A 368 -24.81 4.03 -1.25
N PRO A 369 -25.66 3.40 -0.39
CA PRO A 369 -25.29 2.12 0.19
C PRO A 369 -25.10 1.06 -0.89
N PHE A 370 -24.14 0.15 -0.70
CA PHE A 370 -23.87 -0.90 -1.66
C PHE A 370 -23.56 -2.25 -1.01
N ASN A 371 -23.85 -3.30 -1.78
CA ASN A 371 -23.51 -4.68 -1.43
C ASN A 371 -23.07 -5.39 -2.72
N ARG A 372 -21.76 -5.47 -2.95
CA ARG A 372 -21.18 -5.90 -4.22
C ARG A 372 -20.38 -7.18 -4.07
N LYS A 373 -20.59 -8.09 -5.01
CA LYS A 373 -19.94 -9.40 -5.06
C LYS A 373 -19.36 -9.63 -6.45
N LYS A 374 -18.16 -10.19 -6.53
CA LYS A 374 -17.55 -10.52 -7.82
C LYS A 374 -16.57 -11.68 -7.70
N LEU A 375 -16.68 -12.59 -8.65
CA LEU A 375 -15.65 -13.58 -8.92
C LEU A 375 -14.74 -13.03 -10.03
N THR A 376 -13.44 -12.94 -9.74
CA THR A 376 -12.40 -12.50 -10.67
C THR A 376 -11.44 -13.65 -10.89
N ALA A 377 -11.11 -13.93 -12.15
CA ALA A 377 -10.06 -14.87 -12.51
C ALA A 377 -8.86 -14.11 -13.08
N THR A 378 -7.67 -14.52 -12.69
CA THR A 378 -6.40 -13.99 -13.20
C THR A 378 -5.56 -15.16 -13.70
N LEU A 379 -5.02 -15.03 -14.91
CA LEU A 379 -4.09 -15.96 -15.52
C LEU A 379 -2.80 -15.21 -15.89
N GLY A 380 -1.66 -15.82 -15.65
CA GLY A 380 -0.40 -15.19 -16.01
C GLY A 380 0.77 -16.17 -15.93
N GLY A 381 1.94 -15.66 -16.29
CA GLY A 381 3.15 -16.46 -16.23
C GLY A 381 4.33 -15.78 -16.90
N THR A 382 5.42 -16.54 -16.94
CA THR A 382 6.64 -16.18 -17.64
C THR A 382 7.07 -17.37 -18.49
N ALA A 383 7.40 -17.13 -19.74
CA ALA A 383 8.04 -18.11 -20.62
C ALA A 383 9.38 -17.55 -21.11
N SER A 384 10.47 -18.25 -20.82
CA SER A 384 11.82 -17.94 -21.28
C SER A 384 12.21 -18.94 -22.34
N ILE A 385 12.32 -18.46 -23.57
CA ILE A 385 12.62 -19.25 -24.78
C ILE A 385 14.05 -18.94 -25.20
N LYS A 386 14.92 -19.94 -25.20
CA LYS A 386 16.27 -19.82 -25.73
C LYS A 386 16.23 -19.92 -27.26
N LEU A 387 16.54 -18.83 -27.96
CA LEU A 387 16.44 -18.72 -29.41
C LEU A 387 17.66 -19.23 -30.13
N CYS A 388 18.82 -19.27 -29.46
CA CYS A 388 20.08 -19.76 -30.08
C CYS A 388 20.75 -20.74 -29.14
N GLN A 389 21.29 -21.85 -29.71
CA GLN A 389 21.98 -22.86 -28.89
C GLN A 389 23.42 -22.45 -28.54
N THR A 390 24.09 -21.76 -29.44
CA THR A 390 25.49 -21.34 -29.31
C THR A 390 25.69 -20.04 -28.54
N GLN A 391 24.67 -19.20 -28.50
CA GLN A 391 24.67 -17.94 -27.79
C GLN A 391 23.52 -17.89 -26.75
N ASP A 392 23.72 -17.21 -25.66
CA ASP A 392 22.63 -17.02 -24.66
C ASP A 392 21.68 -15.89 -25.09
N LEU A 393 20.95 -16.14 -26.20
CA LEU A 393 19.90 -15.28 -26.70
C LEU A 393 18.53 -15.82 -26.25
N ARG A 394 17.79 -15.05 -25.46
CA ARG A 394 16.52 -15.46 -24.88
C ARG A 394 15.42 -14.46 -25.19
N LEU A 395 14.25 -14.99 -25.54
CA LEU A 395 13.00 -14.26 -25.57
C LEU A 395 12.22 -14.59 -24.29
N ILE A 396 11.89 -13.58 -23.49
CA ILE A 396 11.12 -13.73 -22.26
C ILE A 396 9.77 -13.05 -22.48
N LEU A 397 8.69 -13.81 -22.33
CA LEU A 397 7.32 -13.37 -22.49
C LEU A 397 6.61 -13.42 -21.14
N ASN A 398 5.85 -12.36 -20.81
CA ASN A 398 5.07 -12.26 -19.58
C ASN A 398 3.61 -11.90 -19.91
N PRO A 399 2.78 -12.87 -20.34
CA PRO A 399 1.36 -12.68 -20.53
C PRO A 399 0.64 -12.57 -19.19
N PHE A 400 -0.35 -11.69 -19.13
CA PHE A 400 -1.22 -11.50 -17.99
C PHE A 400 -2.64 -11.18 -18.48
N TYR A 401 -3.61 -11.91 -17.96
CA TYR A 401 -5.03 -11.68 -18.20
C TYR A 401 -5.82 -11.68 -16.91
N GLN A 402 -6.70 -10.71 -16.75
CA GLN A 402 -7.64 -10.61 -15.64
C GLN A 402 -9.04 -10.37 -16.19
N THR A 403 -10.02 -11.11 -15.68
CA THR A 403 -11.44 -10.87 -15.97
C THR A 403 -11.93 -9.61 -15.27
N LYS A 404 -13.20 -9.23 -15.48
CA LYS A 404 -13.82 -8.13 -14.75
C LYS A 404 -13.65 -8.29 -13.24
N ALA A 405 -13.35 -7.20 -12.54
CA ALA A 405 -13.17 -7.15 -11.09
C ALA A 405 -13.98 -6.01 -10.48
N ILE A 406 -14.02 -5.94 -9.14
CA ILE A 406 -14.57 -4.79 -8.39
C ILE A 406 -13.54 -4.28 -7.39
N GLN A 407 -13.57 -2.97 -7.15
CA GLN A 407 -12.83 -2.32 -6.06
C GLN A 407 -13.74 -1.25 -5.45
N GLY A 408 -14.29 -1.52 -4.26
CA GLY A 408 -15.31 -0.66 -3.65
C GLY A 408 -16.46 -0.40 -4.63
N VAL A 409 -16.66 0.86 -5.01
CA VAL A 409 -17.69 1.29 -5.97
C VAL A 409 -17.30 1.12 -7.44
N TYR A 410 -16.03 0.86 -7.76
CA TYR A 410 -15.56 0.72 -9.13
C TYR A 410 -15.84 -0.65 -9.73
N ASP A 411 -16.21 -0.66 -11.02
CA ASP A 411 -16.10 -1.82 -11.90
C ASP A 411 -14.80 -1.73 -12.70
N ILE A 412 -13.99 -2.76 -12.60
CA ILE A 412 -12.72 -2.85 -13.32
C ILE A 412 -12.94 -3.72 -14.55
N SER A 413 -12.69 -3.16 -15.73
CA SER A 413 -12.75 -3.86 -17.00
C SER A 413 -11.71 -4.98 -17.09
N PRO A 414 -11.92 -5.99 -17.95
CA PRO A 414 -10.91 -7.00 -18.19
C PRO A 414 -9.61 -6.37 -18.67
N ILE A 415 -8.50 -6.92 -18.24
CA ILE A 415 -7.17 -6.44 -18.58
C ILE A 415 -6.40 -7.57 -19.24
N PHE A 416 -5.91 -7.34 -20.45
CA PHE A 416 -4.87 -8.15 -21.07
C PHE A 416 -3.61 -7.31 -21.21
N ARG A 417 -2.49 -7.85 -20.81
CA ARG A 417 -1.16 -7.23 -20.97
C ARG A 417 -0.15 -8.29 -21.34
N MET A 418 0.76 -7.93 -22.22
CA MET A 418 1.90 -8.76 -22.56
C MET A 418 3.16 -7.90 -22.56
N ASN A 419 4.15 -8.30 -21.81
CA ASN A 419 5.49 -7.74 -21.88
C ASN A 419 6.42 -8.75 -22.54
N ALA A 420 7.37 -8.27 -23.32
CA ALA A 420 8.41 -9.09 -23.91
C ALA A 420 9.79 -8.49 -23.65
N LYS A 421 10.76 -9.34 -23.43
CA LYS A 421 12.17 -8.96 -23.28
C LYS A 421 13.01 -9.87 -24.16
N LEU A 422 13.79 -9.27 -25.04
CA LEU A 422 14.87 -9.98 -25.75
C LEU A 422 16.17 -9.70 -25.00
N GLN A 423 16.83 -10.76 -24.55
CA GLN A 423 18.08 -10.67 -23.78
C GLN A 423 19.16 -11.51 -24.44
N TRP A 424 20.30 -10.90 -24.67
CA TRP A 424 21.52 -11.57 -25.07
C TRP A 424 22.58 -11.41 -23.98
N SER A 425 23.30 -12.50 -23.70
CA SER A 425 24.44 -12.51 -22.78
C SER A 425 25.68 -13.05 -23.47
N SER A 426 26.83 -12.41 -23.27
CA SER A 426 28.11 -12.90 -23.78
C SER A 426 28.51 -14.22 -23.12
N HIS A 427 29.35 -15.01 -23.80
CA HIS A 427 29.79 -16.29 -23.30
C HIS A 427 30.55 -16.24 -21.97
N ASP A 428 31.29 -15.14 -21.75
CA ASP A 428 32.03 -14.87 -20.51
C ASP A 428 31.20 -14.18 -19.42
N GLY A 429 29.90 -13.96 -19.67
CA GLY A 429 28.97 -13.33 -18.74
C GLY A 429 29.22 -11.84 -18.45
N LYS A 430 30.21 -11.22 -19.11
CA LYS A 430 30.57 -9.80 -18.84
C LYS A 430 29.62 -8.80 -19.47
N TRP A 431 28.92 -9.18 -20.54
CA TRP A 431 28.00 -8.32 -21.26
C TRP A 431 26.60 -8.92 -21.26
N VAL A 432 25.62 -8.10 -20.90
CA VAL A 432 24.19 -8.41 -21.01
C VAL A 432 23.51 -7.26 -21.72
N LEU A 433 22.97 -7.53 -22.90
CA LEU A 433 22.14 -6.58 -23.64
C LEU A 433 20.69 -6.99 -23.54
N SER A 434 19.80 -6.04 -23.32
CA SER A 434 18.38 -6.35 -23.30
C SER A 434 17.53 -5.26 -23.95
N LEU A 435 16.56 -5.70 -24.75
CA LEU A 435 15.48 -4.88 -25.31
C LEU A 435 14.17 -5.26 -24.61
N ASN A 436 13.52 -4.30 -23.99
CA ASN A 436 12.29 -4.52 -23.24
C ASN A 436 11.12 -3.80 -23.92
N GLY A 437 10.06 -4.53 -24.21
CA GLY A 437 8.77 -4.01 -24.63
C GLY A 437 7.74 -4.23 -23.52
N SER A 438 7.11 -3.17 -23.05
CA SER A 438 6.01 -3.22 -22.09
C SER A 438 4.68 -2.89 -22.75
N LYS A 439 3.61 -3.59 -22.31
CA LYS A 439 2.25 -3.38 -22.85
C LYS A 439 2.22 -3.46 -24.39
N ILE A 440 2.82 -4.51 -24.93
CA ILE A 440 2.87 -4.76 -26.39
C ILE A 440 1.46 -5.03 -26.94
N PHE A 441 0.56 -5.51 -26.05
CA PHE A 441 -0.87 -5.68 -26.26
C PHE A 441 -1.61 -5.18 -25.04
#